data_a4fcb1f33b7f697ea6b8531bdb90b2ae
#
_entry.id   a4fcb1f33b7f697ea6b8531bdb90b2ae
#
_cell.length_a   1.000
_cell.length_b   1.000
_cell.length_c   1.000
_cell.angle_alpha   90.00
_cell.angle_beta   90.00
_cell.angle_gamma   90.00
#
_symmetry.space_group_name_H-M   'P 1'
#
loop_
_entity.id
_entity.type
_entity.pdbx_description
1 polymer ?
#
loop_
_entity_poly.entity_id
_entity_poly.type
_entity_poly.pdbx_seq_one_letter_code
_entity_poly.pdbx_strand_id
1 'polypeptide(L)'
;MKLKKIIPFCFLFIGTLALSQPSFAEEKIEVIPIIQSSKGLSGKNFNYLEGKPELRLLKVKIPVGLKTPIHTHPSPMLIHVTRGRLKHVRGE
;
A
#
# COMPACT_ATOMS: atom_id res chain seq x y z
N MET A 1 -0.88 -50.23 -38.83
CA MET A 1 -1.80 -49.82 -38.65
C MET A 1 -2.30 -49.35 -37.46
N LYS A 2 -1.85 -49.29 -36.47
CA LYS A 2 -2.23 -48.78 -35.32
C LYS A 2 -1.69 -47.55 -35.02
N LEU A 3 -0.82 -46.96 -35.74
CA LEU A 3 -0.27 -45.77 -35.40
C LEU A 3 -1.16 -44.66 -35.47
N LYS A 4 -2.10 -44.71 -36.30
CA LYS A 4 -2.87 -43.59 -36.45
C LYS A 4 -3.59 -43.13 -35.31
N LYS A 5 -3.87 -43.92 -34.42
CA LYS A 5 -4.61 -43.45 -33.33
C LYS A 5 -3.87 -42.54 -32.48
N ILE A 6 -2.66 -42.56 -32.45
CA ILE A 6 -1.90 -41.76 -31.59
C ILE A 6 -1.91 -40.34 -32.01
N ILE A 7 -1.85 -40.08 -33.26
CA ILE A 7 -1.81 -38.78 -33.73
C ILE A 7 -2.93 -37.88 -33.32
N PRO A 8 -4.11 -38.31 -33.36
CA PRO A 8 -5.21 -37.43 -33.01
C PRO A 8 -5.12 -36.95 -31.61
N PHE A 9 -4.53 -37.68 -30.78
CA PHE A 9 -4.44 -37.22 -29.46
C PHE A 9 -3.65 -36.00 -29.32
N CYS A 10 -2.61 -35.87 -30.03
CA CYS A 10 -1.77 -34.70 -29.90
C CYS A 10 -2.51 -33.45 -30.28
N PHE A 11 -3.32 -33.54 -31.25
CA PHE A 11 -4.02 -32.40 -31.63
C PHE A 11 -4.97 -31.93 -30.59
N LEU A 12 -5.61 -32.83 -29.95
CA LEU A 12 -6.54 -32.43 -28.94
C LEU A 12 -5.85 -31.70 -27.84
N PHE A 13 -4.69 -32.12 -27.51
CA PHE A 13 -4.00 -31.45 -26.48
C PHE A 13 -3.65 -30.05 -26.83
N ILE A 14 -3.24 -29.83 -28.02
CA ILE A 14 -2.90 -28.52 -28.42
C ILE A 14 -4.07 -27.60 -28.29
N GLY A 15 -5.22 -28.06 -28.65
CA GLY A 15 -6.37 -27.24 -28.49
C GLY A 15 -6.62 -26.87 -27.07
N THR A 16 -6.40 -27.80 -26.19
CA THR A 16 -6.59 -27.51 -24.80
C THR A 16 -5.66 -26.44 -24.31
N LEU A 17 -4.46 -26.46 -24.79
CA LEU A 17 -3.54 -25.44 -24.38
C LEU A 17 -4.00 -24.08 -24.84
N ALA A 18 -4.55 -23.98 -25.99
CA ALA A 18 -5.03 -22.72 -26.43
C ALA A 18 -6.11 -22.21 -25.52
N LEU A 19 -6.91 -23.09 -25.01
CA LEU A 19 -7.95 -22.69 -24.12
C LEU A 19 -7.42 -22.21 -22.80
N SER A 20 -6.29 -22.73 -22.42
CA SER A 20 -5.74 -22.37 -21.15
C SER A 20 -4.93 -21.10 -21.19
N GLN A 21 -4.96 -20.40 -22.27
CA GLN A 21 -4.27 -19.13 -22.30
C GLN A 21 -4.81 -18.24 -21.24
N PRO A 22 -3.94 -17.55 -20.55
CA PRO A 22 -4.40 -16.64 -19.54
C PRO A 22 -5.20 -15.53 -20.19
N SER A 23 -6.29 -15.23 -19.62
CA SER A 23 -7.03 -14.07 -20.05
C SER A 23 -6.28 -12.88 -19.52
N PHE A 24 -5.93 -11.99 -20.37
CA PHE A 24 -5.30 -10.77 -19.94
C PHE A 24 -6.38 -9.88 -19.42
N ALA A 25 -6.55 -9.85 -18.14
CA ALA A 25 -7.41 -8.86 -17.55
C ALA A 25 -6.73 -7.52 -17.79
N GLU A 26 -7.47 -6.57 -18.23
CA GLU A 26 -6.93 -5.23 -18.36
C GLU A 26 -6.50 -4.76 -17.00
N GLU A 27 -5.28 -4.33 -16.89
CA GLU A 27 -4.81 -3.71 -15.68
C GLU A 27 -5.48 -2.36 -15.55
N LYS A 28 -6.06 -2.14 -14.40
CA LYS A 28 -6.71 -0.87 -14.09
C LYS A 28 -5.90 -0.16 -13.06
N ILE A 29 -5.93 1.16 -13.14
CA ILE A 29 -5.34 1.96 -12.10
C ILE A 29 -6.28 1.92 -10.91
N GLU A 30 -5.77 1.46 -9.79
CA GLU A 30 -6.53 1.44 -8.56
C GLU A 30 -6.04 2.54 -7.65
N VAL A 31 -6.98 3.24 -7.05
CA VAL A 31 -6.66 4.27 -6.07
C VAL A 31 -7.39 3.92 -4.79
N ILE A 32 -6.64 3.55 -3.80
CA ILE A 32 -7.20 3.12 -2.53
C ILE A 32 -6.76 4.12 -1.47
N PRO A 33 -7.67 4.94 -0.97
CA PRO A 33 -7.30 5.87 0.10
C PRO A 33 -7.08 5.09 1.38
N ILE A 34 -5.96 5.30 1.99
CA ILE A 34 -5.63 4.67 3.26
C ILE A 34 -6.09 5.53 4.40
N ILE A 35 -5.96 6.83 4.23
CA ILE A 35 -6.45 7.77 5.22
C ILE A 35 -6.87 9.04 4.50
N GLN A 36 -7.94 9.60 4.97
CA GLN A 36 -8.44 10.87 4.46
C GLN A 36 -9.16 11.54 5.60
N SER A 37 -8.64 12.65 6.05
CA SER A 37 -9.19 13.32 7.22
C SER A 37 -8.77 14.78 7.25
N SER A 38 -9.62 15.61 7.79
CA SER A 38 -9.31 16.99 8.10
C SER A 38 -9.02 17.16 9.59
N LYS A 39 -9.00 16.06 10.33
CA LYS A 39 -8.78 16.10 11.77
C LYS A 39 -7.53 15.31 12.12
N GLY A 40 -6.80 15.78 13.11
CA GLY A 40 -5.68 15.05 13.65
C GLY A 40 -6.12 13.98 14.64
N LEU A 41 -5.16 13.33 15.26
CA LEU A 41 -5.42 12.29 16.25
C LEU A 41 -6.19 12.81 17.44
N SER A 42 -6.11 14.11 17.71
CA SER A 42 -6.86 14.70 18.80
C SER A 42 -8.34 14.87 18.50
N GLY A 43 -8.76 14.62 17.29
CA GLY A 43 -10.12 14.88 16.87
C GLY A 43 -10.38 16.33 16.50
N LYS A 44 -9.38 17.18 16.60
CA LYS A 44 -9.53 18.58 16.24
C LYS A 44 -9.15 18.81 14.80
N ASN A 45 -9.82 19.74 14.16
CA ASN A 45 -9.47 20.12 12.81
C ASN A 45 -8.08 20.75 12.79
N PHE A 46 -7.38 20.55 11.72
CA PHE A 46 -6.12 21.23 11.51
C PHE A 46 -6.25 22.14 10.30
N ASN A 47 -5.39 23.15 10.26
CA ASN A 47 -5.33 24.09 9.15
C ASN A 47 -3.94 24.04 8.55
N TYR A 48 -3.84 24.38 7.28
CA TYR A 48 -2.53 24.57 6.68
C TYR A 48 -1.86 25.78 7.31
N LEU A 49 -0.56 25.67 7.49
CA LEU A 49 0.21 26.78 7.99
C LEU A 49 0.38 27.81 6.89
N GLU A 50 0.50 29.05 7.30
CA GLU A 50 0.86 30.11 6.38
C GLU A 50 2.36 30.20 6.26
N GLY A 51 2.83 30.80 5.20
CA GLY A 51 4.23 31.02 4.98
C GLY A 51 4.75 30.19 3.82
N LYS A 52 6.06 30.01 3.80
CA LYS A 52 6.73 29.31 2.72
C LYS A 52 6.47 27.82 2.84
N PRO A 53 5.89 27.19 1.82
CA PRO A 53 5.58 25.78 1.91
C PRO A 53 6.82 24.92 1.81
N GLU A 54 6.81 23.84 2.56
CA GLU A 54 7.84 22.82 2.48
C GLU A 54 7.23 21.46 2.77
N LEU A 55 7.52 20.49 1.95
CA LEU A 55 7.14 19.12 2.18
C LEU A 55 8.37 18.32 2.52
N ARG A 56 8.25 17.46 3.53
CA ARG A 56 9.31 16.57 3.92
C ARG A 56 8.78 15.15 3.98
N LEU A 57 9.53 14.24 3.43
CA LEU A 57 9.28 12.81 3.58
C LEU A 57 10.46 12.24 4.33
N LEU A 58 10.21 11.76 5.54
CA LEU A 58 11.26 11.27 6.42
C LEU A 58 11.07 9.78 6.69
N LYS A 59 12.16 9.07 6.76
CA LYS A 59 12.17 7.71 7.25
C LYS A 59 12.69 7.75 8.68
N VAL A 60 11.87 7.28 9.61
CA VAL A 60 12.22 7.31 11.02
C VAL A 60 12.27 5.87 11.53
N LYS A 61 13.35 5.53 12.20
CA LYS A 61 13.52 4.24 12.79
C LYS A 61 13.62 4.41 14.30
N ILE A 62 12.69 3.78 15.01
CA ILE A 62 12.66 3.82 16.47
C ILE A 62 12.92 2.40 16.94
N PRO A 63 14.08 2.14 17.54
CA PRO A 63 14.36 0.82 18.10
C PRO A 63 13.37 0.45 19.19
N VAL A 64 13.20 -0.85 19.38
CA VAL A 64 12.28 -1.35 20.40
C VAL A 64 12.69 -0.82 21.77
N GLY A 65 11.72 -0.37 22.53
CA GLY A 65 11.96 0.13 23.88
C GLY A 65 12.34 1.59 23.95
N LEU A 66 12.63 2.23 22.84
CA LEU A 66 12.93 3.65 22.85
C LEU A 66 11.68 4.47 22.64
N LYS A 67 11.70 5.66 23.16
CA LYS A 67 10.63 6.61 22.96
C LYS A 67 11.22 7.98 22.68
N THR A 68 10.48 8.75 21.91
CA THR A 68 10.87 10.11 21.63
C THR A 68 10.54 10.98 22.85
N PRO A 69 11.27 12.08 23.02
CA PRO A 69 10.89 13.04 24.06
C PRO A 69 9.52 13.63 23.75
N ILE A 70 8.88 14.16 24.76
CA ILE A 70 7.62 14.85 24.59
C ILE A 70 7.88 16.12 23.80
N HIS A 71 7.16 16.27 22.70
CA HIS A 71 7.36 17.40 21.82
C HIS A 71 6.06 17.67 21.05
N THR A 72 6.02 18.80 20.40
CA THR A 72 4.90 19.18 19.55
C THR A 72 5.37 19.38 18.14
N HIS A 73 4.44 19.26 17.22
CA HIS A 73 4.72 19.50 15.80
C HIS A 73 4.02 20.77 15.38
N PRO A 74 4.75 21.69 14.76
CA PRO A 74 4.14 22.95 14.33
C PRO A 74 3.25 22.81 13.11
N SER A 75 3.36 21.71 12.39
CA SER A 75 2.61 21.51 11.17
C SER A 75 1.95 20.13 11.14
N PRO A 76 0.91 19.98 10.35
CA PRO A 76 0.29 18.66 10.20
C PRO A 76 1.29 17.63 9.71
N MET A 77 1.13 16.42 10.16
CA MET A 77 2.03 15.35 9.84
C MET A 77 1.25 14.09 9.57
N LEU A 78 1.64 13.38 8.51
CA LEU A 78 1.06 12.11 8.17
C LEU A 78 2.08 11.02 8.48
N ILE A 79 1.65 10.01 9.20
CA ILE A 79 2.54 8.93 9.60
C ILE A 79 2.00 7.61 9.07
N HIS A 80 2.89 6.84 8.46
CA HIS A 80 2.58 5.49 8.04
C HIS A 80 3.61 4.56 8.66
N VAL A 81 3.15 3.65 9.51
CA VAL A 81 4.04 2.68 10.14
C VAL A 81 4.21 1.51 9.20
N THR A 82 5.40 1.36 8.65
CA THR A 82 5.67 0.32 7.67
C THR A 82 6.08 -0.98 8.34
N ARG A 83 6.54 -0.94 9.57
CA ARG A 83 6.99 -2.12 10.25
C ARG A 83 6.95 -1.90 11.75
N GLY A 84 6.44 -2.89 12.45
CA GLY A 84 6.40 -2.84 13.89
C GLY A 84 5.15 -2.17 14.42
N ARG A 85 5.25 -1.71 15.64
CA ARG A 85 4.11 -1.16 16.37
C ARG A 85 4.56 0.08 17.12
N LEU A 86 3.80 1.13 16.99
CA LEU A 86 4.11 2.40 17.61
C LEU A 86 2.99 2.78 18.56
N LYS A 87 3.36 3.14 19.77
CA LYS A 87 2.39 3.66 20.73
C LYS A 87 2.48 5.16 20.76
N HIS A 88 1.38 5.82 20.54
CA HIS A 88 1.30 7.26 20.61
C HIS A 88 0.67 7.67 21.93
N VAL A 89 1.37 8.49 22.69
CA VAL A 89 0.87 9.02 23.94
C VAL A 89 0.74 10.52 23.78
N ARG A 90 -0.45 11.02 24.03
CA ARG A 90 -0.70 12.43 23.86
C ARG A 90 -0.86 13.07 25.22
N GLY A 91 -0.21 14.20 25.40
CA GLY A 91 -0.41 14.99 26.61
C GLY A 91 -1.67 15.81 26.53
N GLU A 92 -2.05 16.38 27.59
CA GLU A 92 -3.23 17.24 27.66
C GLU A 92 -2.90 18.67 27.47
#